data_92f9bec3f03c6422bc7311e617ce379c
#
_entry.id   92f9bec3f03c6422bc7311e617ce379c
#
_cell.length_a   1.000
_cell.length_b   1.000
_cell.length_c   1.000
_cell.angle_alpha   90.00
_cell.angle_beta   90.00
_cell.angle_gamma   90.00
#
_symmetry.space_group_name_H-M   'P 1'
#
loop_
_entity.id
_entity.type
_entity.pdbx_description
1 polymer ?
#
loop_
_entity_poly.entity_id
_entity_poly.type
_entity_poly.pdbx_seq_one_letter_code
_entity_poly.pdbx_strand_id
1 'polypeptide(L)'
;MRKFLLAAVAAAAIASPAAARDGTGYVGADLGAMLAEDTKLDFDNDTLFINNAVAVDYGLGFDIGLVGGYDLGMVRAEFDLGYKHAGANEVVLGQGVCTTAQNCVLDADGDASVLSAMANVILDFGDENGITGFIGLGAGMARVGIDTDFSGTFPNTPVTGFGVDDDDTALAGQIIAGLRMPVSENMDAGLKYRYFNTQKLKFSDGSDHLEGHWRSHSLLASLTYNFYSPPPPPPPPPPPPPPPPATQTCPDGSVILATDACPVPPPPPPPPPPAPERG
;
A
#
# COMPACT_ATOMS: atom_id res chain seq x y z
N MET A 1 3.69 -27.21 -13.28
CA MET A 1 4.64 -26.13 -12.93
C MET A 1 3.99 -24.89 -12.30
N ARG A 2 2.65 -24.73 -12.30
CA ARG A 2 1.93 -23.58 -11.69
C ARG A 2 1.85 -23.57 -10.16
N LYS A 3 2.13 -24.70 -9.48
CA LYS A 3 2.03 -24.80 -8.01
C LYS A 3 3.28 -24.37 -7.24
N PHE A 4 4.40 -24.17 -7.92
CA PHE A 4 5.68 -23.80 -7.28
C PHE A 4 5.95 -22.28 -7.26
N LEU A 5 5.27 -21.50 -8.09
CA LEU A 5 5.42 -20.03 -8.09
C LEU A 5 4.78 -19.36 -6.87
N LEU A 6 3.70 -19.93 -6.33
CA LEU A 6 3.04 -19.42 -5.12
C LEU A 6 3.83 -19.71 -3.84
N ALA A 7 4.65 -20.77 -3.82
CA ALA A 7 5.48 -21.13 -2.66
C ALA A 7 6.76 -20.27 -2.55
N ALA A 8 7.28 -19.74 -3.65
CA ALA A 8 8.48 -18.90 -3.65
C ALA A 8 8.24 -17.49 -3.12
N VAL A 9 7.02 -16.95 -3.25
CA VAL A 9 6.64 -15.63 -2.71
C VAL A 9 6.45 -15.70 -1.19
N ALA A 10 6.00 -16.85 -0.65
CA ALA A 10 5.79 -17.02 0.78
C ALA A 10 7.10 -17.25 1.59
N ALA A 11 8.19 -17.64 0.96
CA ALA A 11 9.45 -17.95 1.66
C ALA A 11 10.38 -16.73 1.82
N ALA A 12 10.14 -15.62 1.12
CA ALA A 12 10.94 -14.40 1.25
C ALA A 12 10.45 -13.45 2.38
N ALA A 13 9.37 -13.82 3.07
CA ALA A 13 8.63 -12.95 3.99
C ALA A 13 9.08 -13.02 5.47
N ILE A 14 10.25 -13.59 5.77
CA ILE A 14 10.73 -13.67 7.16
C ILE A 14 12.04 -12.87 7.28
N ALA A 15 11.96 -11.56 7.18
CA ALA A 15 13.08 -10.70 7.52
C ALA A 15 12.57 -9.39 8.10
N SER A 16 12.91 -9.16 9.34
CA SER A 16 12.92 -7.94 10.15
C SER A 16 11.76 -6.94 9.99
N PRO A 17 11.16 -6.49 11.09
CA PRO A 17 10.17 -5.43 11.05
C PRO A 17 10.81 -4.12 10.59
N ALA A 18 10.15 -3.49 9.67
CA ALA A 18 10.43 -2.15 9.20
C ALA A 18 10.10 -1.12 10.32
N ALA A 19 11.02 -0.29 10.75
CA ALA A 19 10.86 0.54 11.96
C ALA A 19 11.01 2.06 11.75
N ALA A 20 11.20 2.57 10.51
CA ALA A 20 11.59 3.98 10.32
C ALA A 20 10.43 4.95 10.07
N ARG A 21 9.24 4.48 9.66
CA ARG A 21 8.08 5.33 9.37
C ARG A 21 6.85 5.02 10.23
N ASP A 22 7.08 4.26 11.29
CA ASP A 22 6.02 3.87 12.23
C ASP A 22 5.30 5.09 12.81
N GLY A 23 3.98 5.00 12.89
CA GLY A 23 3.16 6.04 13.48
C GLY A 23 2.90 7.24 12.56
N THR A 24 2.96 7.06 11.24
CA THR A 24 2.70 8.13 10.29
C THR A 24 1.48 7.85 9.41
N GLY A 25 0.77 8.93 9.07
CA GLY A 25 -0.27 8.89 8.05
C GLY A 25 0.32 8.93 6.65
N TYR A 26 -0.42 8.41 5.66
CA TYR A 26 -0.05 8.50 4.26
C TYR A 26 -1.28 8.68 3.36
N VAL A 27 -1.04 9.18 2.17
CA VAL A 27 -2.01 9.21 1.07
C VAL A 27 -1.33 8.71 -0.20
N GLY A 28 -2.10 8.14 -1.11
CA GLY A 28 -1.52 7.63 -2.35
C GLY A 28 -2.55 7.49 -3.46
N ALA A 29 -2.04 7.18 -4.64
CA ALA A 29 -2.83 6.90 -5.83
C ALA A 29 -2.32 5.63 -6.51
N ASP A 30 -3.28 4.86 -7.02
CA ASP A 30 -3.06 3.64 -7.78
C ASP A 30 -3.59 3.81 -9.19
N LEU A 31 -2.89 3.28 -10.18
CA LEU A 31 -3.32 3.26 -11.58
C LEU A 31 -2.79 2.01 -12.26
N GLY A 32 -3.64 1.31 -13.00
CA GLY A 32 -3.18 0.15 -13.74
C GLY A 32 -4.20 -0.51 -14.63
N ALA A 33 -3.79 -1.64 -15.16
CA ALA A 33 -4.60 -2.48 -16.01
C ALA A 33 -5.42 -3.47 -15.18
N MET A 34 -6.63 -3.74 -15.64
CA MET A 34 -7.56 -4.67 -15.02
C MET A 34 -8.07 -5.69 -16.04
N LEU A 35 -8.17 -6.92 -15.58
CA LEU A 35 -8.89 -8.00 -16.26
C LEU A 35 -10.09 -8.35 -15.40
N ALA A 36 -11.29 -8.14 -15.91
CA ALA A 36 -12.51 -8.66 -15.32
C ALA A 36 -12.66 -10.15 -15.69
N GLU A 37 -13.10 -10.97 -14.74
CA GLU A 37 -13.52 -12.34 -15.06
C GLU A 37 -14.89 -12.29 -15.75
N ASP A 38 -15.18 -13.28 -16.61
CA ASP A 38 -16.47 -13.42 -17.24
C ASP A 38 -17.58 -13.44 -16.19
N THR A 39 -18.51 -12.51 -16.28
CA THR A 39 -19.64 -12.45 -15.37
C THR A 39 -20.73 -13.39 -15.86
N LYS A 40 -21.02 -14.42 -15.07
CA LYS A 40 -22.14 -15.35 -15.33
C LYS A 40 -23.33 -14.87 -14.53
N LEU A 41 -24.41 -14.58 -15.25
CA LEU A 41 -25.67 -14.13 -14.70
C LEU A 41 -26.70 -15.30 -14.76
N ASP A 42 -27.26 -15.57 -13.59
CA ASP A 42 -28.39 -16.49 -13.46
C ASP A 42 -29.70 -15.70 -13.65
N PHE A 43 -30.61 -16.24 -14.45
CA PHE A 43 -31.91 -15.65 -14.63
C PHE A 43 -32.89 -16.32 -13.67
N ASP A 44 -33.63 -15.51 -12.94
CA ASP A 44 -34.63 -15.93 -11.97
C ASP A 44 -35.91 -15.09 -12.14
N ASN A 45 -37.01 -15.78 -12.42
CA ASN A 45 -38.33 -15.19 -12.29
C ASN A 45 -39.24 -16.20 -11.57
N ASP A 46 -40.45 -15.78 -11.13
CA ASP A 46 -41.39 -16.57 -10.33
C ASP A 46 -41.73 -17.95 -10.94
N THR A 47 -41.40 -18.18 -12.19
CA THR A 47 -41.81 -19.42 -12.96
C THR A 47 -40.63 -20.17 -13.59
N LEU A 48 -39.50 -19.53 -13.77
CA LEU A 48 -38.35 -20.10 -14.51
C LEU A 48 -37.03 -19.68 -13.90
N PHE A 49 -36.16 -20.66 -13.64
CA PHE A 49 -34.77 -20.45 -13.17
C PHE A 49 -33.81 -21.06 -14.19
N ILE A 50 -32.90 -20.25 -14.74
CA ILE A 50 -31.88 -20.69 -15.68
C ILE A 50 -30.49 -20.32 -15.14
N ASN A 51 -29.67 -21.32 -14.81
CA ASN A 51 -28.29 -21.12 -14.42
C ASN A 51 -27.42 -20.68 -15.60
N ASN A 52 -26.54 -19.72 -15.41
CA ASN A 52 -25.65 -19.18 -16.44
C ASN A 52 -26.44 -18.81 -17.73
N ALA A 53 -27.55 -18.11 -17.54
CA ALA A 53 -28.41 -17.69 -18.65
C ALA A 53 -27.66 -16.73 -19.59
N VAL A 54 -26.80 -15.89 -19.04
CA VAL A 54 -25.98 -14.91 -19.77
C VAL A 54 -24.59 -14.97 -19.24
N ALA A 55 -23.57 -14.99 -20.11
CA ALA A 55 -22.18 -14.79 -19.77
C ALA A 55 -21.64 -13.59 -20.56
N VAL A 56 -21.09 -12.59 -19.84
CA VAL A 56 -20.50 -11.39 -20.44
C VAL A 56 -18.98 -11.53 -20.38
N ASP A 57 -18.34 -11.43 -21.53
CA ASP A 57 -16.88 -11.40 -21.67
C ASP A 57 -16.41 -9.94 -21.76
N TYR A 58 -15.43 -9.60 -20.93
CA TYR A 58 -14.89 -8.25 -20.82
C TYR A 58 -13.48 -8.17 -21.39
N GLY A 59 -13.21 -7.07 -22.07
CA GLY A 59 -11.87 -6.74 -22.54
C GLY A 59 -10.93 -6.29 -21.41
N LEU A 60 -9.75 -5.86 -21.84
CA LEU A 60 -8.79 -5.22 -20.95
C LEU A 60 -9.37 -3.88 -20.45
N GLY A 61 -9.51 -3.74 -19.15
CA GLY A 61 -9.99 -2.55 -18.49
C GLY A 61 -8.88 -1.79 -17.76
N PHE A 62 -9.28 -0.75 -17.03
CA PHE A 62 -8.40 -0.02 -16.12
C PHE A 62 -8.97 0.05 -14.71
N ASP A 63 -8.07 0.21 -13.74
CA ASP A 63 -8.37 0.37 -12.31
C ASP A 63 -7.57 1.56 -11.80
N ILE A 64 -8.27 2.55 -11.25
CA ILE A 64 -7.67 3.71 -10.58
C ILE A 64 -8.17 3.79 -9.15
N GLY A 65 -7.31 4.24 -8.24
CA GLY A 65 -7.64 4.32 -6.83
C GLY A 65 -6.96 5.49 -6.12
N LEU A 66 -7.61 5.95 -5.08
CA LEU A 66 -7.04 6.86 -4.10
C LEU A 66 -7.03 6.15 -2.75
N VAL A 67 -5.90 6.17 -2.09
CA VAL A 67 -5.72 5.53 -0.80
C VAL A 67 -5.31 6.53 0.27
N GLY A 68 -5.78 6.32 1.49
CA GLY A 68 -5.35 7.05 2.66
C GLY A 68 -5.24 6.10 3.85
N GLY A 69 -4.16 6.15 4.59
CA GLY A 69 -3.92 5.19 5.62
C GLY A 69 -3.02 5.68 6.74
N TYR A 70 -2.81 4.78 7.68
CA TYR A 70 -1.93 4.99 8.81
C TYR A 70 -1.01 3.77 8.97
N ASP A 71 0.28 4.02 9.03
CA ASP A 71 1.31 3.01 9.23
C ASP A 71 1.56 2.81 10.73
N LEU A 72 1.36 1.58 11.21
CA LEU A 72 1.59 1.17 12.59
C LEU A 72 2.89 0.34 12.72
N GLY A 73 3.69 0.32 11.66
CA GLY A 73 4.87 -0.51 11.52
C GLY A 73 4.61 -1.75 10.68
N MET A 74 4.62 -2.94 11.27
CA MET A 74 4.29 -4.17 10.54
C MET A 74 2.87 -4.20 9.96
N VAL A 75 1.98 -3.34 10.44
CA VAL A 75 0.56 -3.33 10.06
C VAL A 75 0.18 -1.94 9.60
N ARG A 76 -0.47 -1.85 8.45
CA ARG A 76 -1.11 -0.61 7.97
C ARG A 76 -2.61 -0.76 7.92
N ALA A 77 -3.32 0.27 8.35
CA ALA A 77 -4.75 0.44 8.12
C ALA A 77 -4.94 1.42 6.96
N GLU A 78 -5.69 1.02 5.95
CA GLU A 78 -5.87 1.79 4.72
C GLU A 78 -7.34 1.88 4.35
N PHE A 79 -7.77 3.04 3.90
CA PHE A 79 -9.03 3.28 3.21
C PHE A 79 -8.74 3.50 1.73
N ASP A 80 -9.51 2.84 0.84
CA ASP A 80 -9.28 2.81 -0.60
C ASP A 80 -10.60 3.16 -1.31
N LEU A 81 -10.56 4.20 -2.13
CA LEU A 81 -11.61 4.59 -3.06
C LEU A 81 -11.16 4.20 -4.46
N GLY A 82 -11.84 3.25 -5.08
CA GLY A 82 -11.49 2.70 -6.39
C GLY A 82 -12.56 2.93 -7.43
N TYR A 83 -12.12 3.20 -8.66
CA TYR A 83 -12.96 3.19 -9.85
C TYR A 83 -12.34 2.25 -10.89
N LYS A 84 -13.16 1.32 -11.37
CA LYS A 84 -12.79 0.31 -12.36
C LYS A 84 -13.72 0.43 -13.54
N HIS A 85 -13.18 0.17 -14.74
CA HIS A 85 -13.95 0.21 -15.98
C HIS A 85 -13.42 -0.82 -16.97
N ALA A 86 -14.33 -1.55 -17.60
CA ALA A 86 -14.00 -2.52 -18.64
C ALA A 86 -15.09 -2.51 -19.71
N GLY A 87 -14.70 -2.53 -20.98
CA GLY A 87 -15.64 -2.69 -22.11
C GLY A 87 -16.11 -4.13 -22.21
N ALA A 88 -17.39 -4.32 -22.50
CA ALA A 88 -17.96 -5.61 -22.85
C ALA A 88 -17.67 -5.90 -24.33
N ASN A 89 -17.16 -7.09 -24.65
CA ASN A 89 -16.84 -7.49 -26.03
C ASN A 89 -17.89 -8.42 -26.62
N GLU A 90 -18.25 -9.46 -25.87
CA GLU A 90 -19.15 -10.51 -26.33
C GLU A 90 -20.10 -10.94 -25.21
N VAL A 91 -21.31 -11.31 -25.59
CA VAL A 91 -22.27 -11.94 -24.70
C VAL A 91 -22.64 -13.31 -25.24
N VAL A 92 -22.46 -14.30 -24.39
CA VAL A 92 -22.83 -15.68 -24.69
C VAL A 92 -24.12 -16.01 -23.95
N LEU A 93 -25.20 -16.27 -24.70
CA LEU A 93 -26.45 -16.73 -24.12
C LEU A 93 -26.40 -18.25 -23.91
N GLY A 94 -26.74 -18.68 -22.68
CA GLY A 94 -26.72 -20.08 -22.30
C GLY A 94 -27.82 -20.92 -22.92
N GLN A 95 -27.68 -22.24 -22.74
CA GLN A 95 -28.73 -23.21 -23.15
C GLN A 95 -29.99 -22.97 -22.32
N GLY A 96 -31.10 -22.74 -22.95
CA GLY A 96 -32.38 -22.42 -22.33
C GLY A 96 -32.90 -21.04 -22.73
N VAL A 97 -32.02 -20.10 -23.05
CA VAL A 97 -32.37 -18.82 -23.68
C VAL A 97 -32.34 -18.97 -25.21
N CYS A 98 -31.36 -19.72 -25.72
CA CYS A 98 -31.30 -20.08 -27.14
C CYS A 98 -32.11 -21.33 -27.43
N THR A 99 -32.94 -21.28 -28.46
CA THR A 99 -33.80 -22.41 -28.91
C THR A 99 -33.05 -23.52 -29.65
N THR A 100 -31.74 -23.36 -29.89
CA THR A 100 -30.89 -24.35 -30.54
C THR A 100 -29.92 -24.94 -29.50
N ALA A 101 -29.51 -26.20 -29.72
CA ALA A 101 -28.59 -26.92 -28.83
C ALA A 101 -27.16 -26.32 -28.76
N GLN A 102 -26.96 -25.12 -29.28
CA GLN A 102 -25.70 -24.38 -29.31
C GLN A 102 -25.85 -23.04 -28.54
N ASN A 103 -24.81 -22.59 -27.91
CA ASN A 103 -24.75 -21.25 -27.33
C ASN A 103 -24.89 -20.21 -28.45
N CYS A 104 -25.64 -19.15 -28.20
CA CYS A 104 -25.71 -18.00 -29.10
C CYS A 104 -24.71 -16.95 -28.63
N VAL A 105 -23.84 -16.52 -29.51
CA VAL A 105 -22.91 -15.41 -29.27
C VAL A 105 -23.50 -14.16 -29.92
N LEU A 106 -23.62 -13.11 -29.15
CA LEU A 106 -24.05 -11.79 -29.59
C LEU A 106 -22.89 -10.81 -29.41
N ASP A 107 -22.74 -9.91 -30.36
CA ASP A 107 -21.84 -8.77 -30.17
C ASP A 107 -22.42 -7.87 -29.07
N ALA A 108 -21.62 -7.55 -28.08
CA ALA A 108 -21.97 -6.61 -27.04
C ALA A 108 -21.22 -5.29 -27.28
N ASP A 109 -21.94 -4.20 -27.27
CA ASP A 109 -21.36 -2.85 -27.30
C ASP A 109 -21.78 -2.15 -26.01
N GLY A 110 -20.84 -2.01 -25.11
CA GLY A 110 -21.11 -1.42 -23.80
C GLY A 110 -19.96 -1.54 -22.84
N ASP A 111 -20.22 -1.18 -21.60
CA ASP A 111 -19.20 -1.19 -20.57
C ASP A 111 -19.75 -1.55 -19.20
N ALA A 112 -18.84 -1.97 -18.33
CA ALA A 112 -19.10 -2.14 -16.92
C ALA A 112 -18.19 -1.20 -16.12
N SER A 113 -18.79 -0.56 -15.14
CA SER A 113 -18.07 0.32 -14.21
C SER A 113 -18.29 -0.10 -12.76
N VAL A 114 -17.25 0.05 -11.93
CA VAL A 114 -17.31 -0.30 -10.51
C VAL A 114 -16.73 0.85 -9.69
N LEU A 115 -17.57 1.45 -8.86
CA LEU A 115 -17.13 2.40 -7.84
C LEU A 115 -17.07 1.68 -6.49
N SER A 116 -15.92 1.68 -5.82
CA SER A 116 -15.72 0.94 -4.57
C SER A 116 -15.15 1.81 -3.45
N ALA A 117 -15.57 1.51 -2.22
CA ALA A 117 -15.04 2.08 -0.99
C ALA A 117 -14.68 0.92 -0.04
N MET A 118 -13.38 0.75 0.24
CA MET A 118 -12.84 -0.40 0.94
C MET A 118 -12.02 0.01 2.15
N ALA A 119 -12.08 -0.77 3.23
CA ALA A 119 -11.18 -0.69 4.36
C ALA A 119 -10.24 -1.91 4.33
N ASN A 120 -8.94 -1.66 4.38
CA ASN A 120 -7.90 -2.66 4.25
C ASN A 120 -7.05 -2.77 5.50
N VAL A 121 -6.60 -3.97 5.80
CA VAL A 121 -5.52 -4.25 6.73
C VAL A 121 -4.38 -4.88 5.93
N ILE A 122 -3.20 -4.29 6.01
CA ILE A 122 -2.02 -4.65 5.23
C ILE A 122 -0.90 -5.03 6.19
N LEU A 123 -0.20 -6.10 5.88
CA LEU A 123 1.01 -6.54 6.56
C LEU A 123 2.21 -6.28 5.66
N ASP A 124 3.20 -5.58 6.20
CA ASP A 124 4.44 -5.24 5.52
C ASP A 124 5.59 -6.15 5.96
N PHE A 125 6.45 -6.52 5.00
CA PHE A 125 7.58 -7.41 5.20
C PHE A 125 8.80 -6.87 4.47
N GLY A 126 9.90 -6.72 5.16
CA GLY A 126 11.17 -6.30 4.55
C GLY A 126 11.80 -5.10 5.25
N ASP A 127 12.75 -4.47 4.56
CA ASP A 127 13.49 -3.31 5.07
C ASP A 127 12.89 -2.02 4.49
N GLU A 128 12.62 -1.03 5.33
CA GLU A 128 12.04 0.26 4.92
C GLU A 128 12.95 1.10 4.02
N ASN A 129 14.26 0.89 4.11
CA ASN A 129 15.23 1.56 3.25
C ASN A 129 15.43 0.82 1.91
N GLY A 130 14.71 -0.29 1.70
CA GLY A 130 14.83 -1.15 0.55
C GLY A 130 13.48 -1.46 -0.10
N ILE A 131 13.41 -2.65 -0.69
CA ILE A 131 12.16 -3.17 -1.25
C ILE A 131 11.38 -3.86 -0.14
N THR A 132 10.19 -3.35 0.15
CA THR A 132 9.24 -3.93 1.11
C THR A 132 8.14 -4.67 0.37
N GLY A 133 7.93 -5.94 0.72
CA GLY A 133 6.78 -6.71 0.28
C GLY A 133 5.58 -6.48 1.18
N PHE A 134 4.37 -6.56 0.65
CA PHE A 134 3.16 -6.46 1.45
C PHE A 134 2.05 -7.39 0.96
N ILE A 135 1.18 -7.76 1.90
CA ILE A 135 -0.07 -8.48 1.63
C ILE A 135 -1.19 -7.88 2.48
N GLY A 136 -2.38 -7.79 1.94
CA GLY A 136 -3.51 -7.23 2.68
C GLY A 136 -4.85 -7.85 2.29
N LEU A 137 -5.79 -7.65 3.17
CA LEU A 137 -7.19 -8.02 3.00
C LEU A 137 -8.05 -6.79 3.22
N GLY A 138 -9.08 -6.65 2.41
CA GLY A 138 -10.02 -5.55 2.51
C GLY A 138 -11.46 -6.00 2.40
N ALA A 139 -12.34 -5.24 3.03
CA ALA A 139 -13.77 -5.39 2.92
C ALA A 139 -14.42 -4.00 2.79
N GLY A 140 -15.54 -3.93 2.09
CA GLY A 140 -16.25 -2.68 1.87
C GLY A 140 -17.49 -2.85 1.03
N MET A 141 -17.81 -1.81 0.28
CA MET A 141 -18.98 -1.76 -0.60
C MET A 141 -18.53 -1.37 -2.02
N ALA A 142 -19.23 -1.91 -3.01
CA ALA A 142 -19.04 -1.55 -4.40
C ALA A 142 -20.38 -1.37 -5.09
N ARG A 143 -20.49 -0.32 -5.88
CA ARG A 143 -21.57 -0.11 -6.84
C ARG A 143 -21.06 -0.52 -8.20
N VAL A 144 -21.74 -1.47 -8.81
CA VAL A 144 -21.46 -2.01 -10.15
C VAL A 144 -22.56 -1.55 -11.08
N GLY A 145 -22.21 -0.80 -12.11
CA GLY A 145 -23.12 -0.41 -13.20
C GLY A 145 -22.74 -1.17 -14.46
N ILE A 146 -23.75 -1.61 -15.19
CA ILE A 146 -23.63 -2.25 -16.50
C ILE A 146 -24.47 -1.44 -17.46
N ASP A 147 -23.85 -0.94 -18.53
CA ASP A 147 -24.50 -0.28 -19.64
C ASP A 147 -24.08 -1.01 -20.92
N THR A 148 -24.98 -1.84 -21.45
CA THR A 148 -24.63 -2.71 -22.56
C THR A 148 -25.82 -2.90 -23.52
N ASP A 149 -25.59 -2.56 -24.77
CA ASP A 149 -26.50 -2.84 -25.88
C ASP A 149 -26.12 -4.15 -26.57
N PHE A 150 -27.11 -4.98 -26.83
CA PHE A 150 -26.92 -6.27 -27.51
C PHE A 150 -27.44 -6.22 -28.93
N SER A 151 -26.60 -6.66 -29.85
CA SER A 151 -26.99 -6.83 -31.27
C SER A 151 -26.50 -8.16 -31.81
N GLY A 152 -27.31 -8.80 -32.61
CA GLY A 152 -26.91 -10.06 -33.21
C GLY A 152 -28.01 -10.64 -34.10
N THR A 153 -27.74 -11.81 -34.66
CA THR A 153 -28.70 -12.51 -35.48
C THR A 153 -29.01 -13.89 -34.86
N PHE A 154 -30.17 -14.03 -34.26
CA PHE A 154 -30.69 -15.36 -33.97
C PHE A 154 -30.90 -16.10 -35.31
N PRO A 155 -30.87 -17.45 -35.35
CA PRO A 155 -31.00 -18.15 -36.59
C PRO A 155 -32.21 -17.63 -37.41
N ASN A 156 -31.96 -16.74 -38.38
CA ASN A 156 -32.88 -16.06 -39.29
C ASN A 156 -33.69 -14.87 -38.75
N THR A 157 -33.39 -14.32 -37.55
CA THR A 157 -34.06 -13.11 -37.05
C THR A 157 -33.02 -12.17 -36.44
N PRO A 158 -32.83 -10.96 -37.01
CA PRO A 158 -31.96 -9.98 -36.38
C PRO A 158 -32.58 -9.50 -35.07
N VAL A 159 -31.78 -9.48 -34.00
CA VAL A 159 -32.13 -8.91 -32.71
C VAL A 159 -31.36 -7.61 -32.57
N THR A 160 -32.06 -6.51 -32.49
CA THR A 160 -31.52 -5.19 -32.31
C THR A 160 -32.28 -4.44 -31.22
N GLY A 161 -31.57 -3.72 -30.37
CA GLY A 161 -32.19 -2.80 -29.40
C GLY A 161 -32.66 -3.46 -28.11
N PHE A 162 -31.99 -4.51 -27.67
CA PHE A 162 -32.07 -4.99 -26.28
C PHE A 162 -30.81 -4.56 -25.54
N GLY A 163 -30.99 -3.81 -24.49
CA GLY A 163 -29.88 -3.31 -23.64
C GLY A 163 -30.20 -3.50 -22.16
N VAL A 164 -29.19 -3.55 -21.35
CA VAL A 164 -29.30 -3.53 -19.90
C VAL A 164 -28.54 -2.27 -19.42
N ASP A 165 -29.28 -1.36 -18.80
CA ASP A 165 -28.74 -0.18 -18.10
C ASP A 165 -29.26 -0.24 -16.66
N ASP A 166 -28.46 -0.83 -15.76
CA ASP A 166 -28.81 -0.96 -14.36
C ASP A 166 -27.56 -0.96 -13.48
N ASP A 167 -27.73 -0.59 -12.21
CA ASP A 167 -26.67 -0.61 -11.22
C ASP A 167 -27.14 -1.21 -9.90
N ASP A 168 -26.24 -1.92 -9.25
CA ASP A 168 -26.49 -2.48 -7.92
C ASP A 168 -25.29 -2.27 -7.00
N THR A 169 -25.58 -2.19 -5.70
CA THR A 169 -24.56 -1.99 -4.65
C THR A 169 -24.51 -3.21 -3.74
N ALA A 170 -23.35 -3.85 -3.68
CA ALA A 170 -23.12 -5.02 -2.87
C ALA A 170 -21.91 -4.87 -1.95
N LEU A 171 -21.83 -5.75 -0.95
CA LEU A 171 -20.60 -5.92 -0.19
C LEU A 171 -19.51 -6.48 -1.08
N ALA A 172 -18.30 -5.99 -0.89
CA ALA A 172 -17.13 -6.40 -1.64
C ALA A 172 -15.97 -6.80 -0.72
N GLY A 173 -15.13 -7.68 -1.24
CA GLY A 173 -13.87 -8.08 -0.62
C GLY A 173 -12.73 -7.95 -1.59
N GLN A 174 -11.53 -7.69 -1.07
CA GLN A 174 -10.32 -7.66 -1.90
C GLN A 174 -9.13 -8.28 -1.18
N ILE A 175 -8.24 -8.85 -2.00
CA ILE A 175 -6.91 -9.31 -1.60
C ILE A 175 -5.92 -8.46 -2.35
N ILE A 176 -4.97 -7.88 -1.64
CA ILE A 176 -3.90 -7.08 -2.22
C ILE A 176 -2.55 -7.69 -1.86
N ALA A 177 -1.60 -7.64 -2.79
CA ALA A 177 -0.23 -8.04 -2.56
C ALA A 177 0.68 -7.20 -3.46
N GLY A 178 1.88 -6.88 -3.00
CA GLY A 178 2.75 -6.06 -3.83
C GLY A 178 4.12 -5.83 -3.24
N LEU A 179 4.84 -4.96 -3.93
CA LEU A 179 6.15 -4.48 -3.54
C LEU A 179 6.12 -2.96 -3.54
N ARG A 180 6.79 -2.34 -2.57
CA ARG A 180 7.02 -0.90 -2.53
C ARG A 180 8.50 -0.61 -2.28
N MET A 181 8.96 0.53 -2.73
CA MET A 181 10.32 1.01 -2.50
C MET A 181 10.31 2.52 -2.30
N PRO A 182 11.14 3.07 -1.42
CA PRO A 182 11.29 4.50 -1.25
C PRO A 182 11.95 5.11 -2.49
N VAL A 183 11.35 6.17 -3.03
CA VAL A 183 11.93 6.98 -4.11
C VAL A 183 12.40 8.34 -3.59
N SER A 184 11.93 8.75 -2.41
CA SER A 184 12.42 9.90 -1.65
C SER A 184 12.12 9.70 -0.16
N GLU A 185 12.52 10.66 0.68
CA GLU A 185 12.27 10.61 2.14
C GLU A 185 10.79 10.47 2.48
N ASN A 186 9.90 11.04 1.67
CA ASN A 186 8.46 11.07 1.91
C ASN A 186 7.64 10.32 0.85
N MET A 187 8.27 9.76 -0.19
CA MET A 187 7.53 9.12 -1.29
C MET A 187 7.99 7.70 -1.52
N ASP A 188 7.01 6.81 -1.70
CA ASP A 188 7.21 5.43 -2.10
C ASP A 188 6.54 5.17 -3.45
N ALA A 189 7.22 4.43 -4.32
CA ALA A 189 6.63 3.86 -5.52
C ALA A 189 6.43 2.35 -5.32
N GLY A 190 5.38 1.79 -5.91
CA GLY A 190 5.05 0.39 -5.74
C GLY A 190 4.42 -0.25 -6.96
N LEU A 191 4.39 -1.57 -6.92
CA LEU A 191 3.61 -2.41 -7.82
C LEU A 191 2.66 -3.25 -6.97
N LYS A 192 1.36 -3.11 -7.19
CA LYS A 192 0.28 -3.72 -6.42
C LYS A 192 -0.55 -4.64 -7.32
N TYR A 193 -0.73 -5.87 -6.92
CA TYR A 193 -1.74 -6.76 -7.47
C TYR A 193 -2.97 -6.71 -6.56
N ARG A 194 -4.16 -6.61 -7.17
CA ARG A 194 -5.46 -6.59 -6.50
C ARG A 194 -6.36 -7.65 -7.10
N TYR A 195 -6.85 -8.55 -6.28
CA TYR A 195 -8.00 -9.39 -6.57
C TYR A 195 -9.22 -8.80 -5.88
N PHE A 196 -10.26 -8.51 -6.64
CA PHE A 196 -11.49 -7.87 -6.16
C PHE A 196 -12.69 -8.77 -6.47
N ASN A 197 -13.64 -8.88 -5.53
CA ASN A 197 -14.84 -9.70 -5.68
C ASN A 197 -16.01 -9.06 -4.94
N THR A 198 -17.19 -9.02 -5.56
CA THR A 198 -18.44 -8.60 -4.91
C THR A 198 -19.24 -9.80 -4.43
N GLN A 199 -20.12 -9.58 -3.46
CA GLN A 199 -21.22 -10.49 -3.20
C GLN A 199 -22.22 -10.45 -4.36
N LYS A 200 -23.27 -11.27 -4.28
CA LYS A 200 -24.31 -11.31 -5.31
C LYS A 200 -24.87 -9.91 -5.57
N LEU A 201 -24.82 -9.52 -6.83
CA LEU A 201 -25.45 -8.37 -7.41
C LEU A 201 -26.79 -8.81 -7.97
N LYS A 202 -27.77 -7.92 -7.94
CA LYS A 202 -29.11 -8.16 -8.43
C LYS A 202 -29.49 -7.05 -9.38
N PHE A 203 -29.56 -7.37 -10.65
CA PHE A 203 -30.03 -6.47 -11.68
C PHE A 203 -31.48 -6.80 -11.99
N SER A 204 -32.37 -5.82 -11.97
CA SER A 204 -33.82 -6.02 -12.09
C SER A 204 -34.37 -5.24 -13.26
N ASP A 205 -35.04 -5.96 -14.16
CA ASP A 205 -35.87 -5.32 -15.17
C ASP A 205 -37.33 -5.82 -15.00
N GLY A 206 -38.12 -5.02 -14.27
CA GLY A 206 -39.51 -5.36 -13.96
C GLY A 206 -39.65 -6.54 -13.00
N SER A 207 -40.18 -7.68 -13.49
CA SER A 207 -40.34 -8.93 -12.71
C SER A 207 -39.16 -9.89 -12.84
N ASP A 208 -38.24 -9.62 -13.76
CA ASP A 208 -37.11 -10.48 -14.07
C ASP A 208 -35.86 -10.01 -13.28
N HIS A 209 -35.16 -10.99 -12.72
CA HIS A 209 -33.96 -10.74 -11.95
C HIS A 209 -32.76 -11.46 -12.54
N LEU A 210 -31.68 -10.71 -12.80
CA LEU A 210 -30.37 -11.25 -13.13
C LEU A 210 -29.48 -11.18 -11.91
N GLU A 211 -28.97 -12.31 -11.46
CA GLU A 211 -28.07 -12.39 -10.31
C GLU A 211 -26.66 -12.81 -10.74
N GLY A 212 -25.63 -12.10 -10.28
CA GLY A 212 -24.25 -12.42 -10.60
C GLY A 212 -23.24 -11.87 -9.62
N HIS A 213 -21.96 -12.07 -9.93
CA HIS A 213 -20.83 -11.58 -9.14
C HIS A 213 -19.85 -10.85 -10.04
N TRP A 214 -19.34 -9.72 -9.59
CA TRP A 214 -18.21 -9.07 -10.24
C TRP A 214 -16.91 -9.58 -9.63
N ARG A 215 -15.96 -9.96 -10.49
CA ARG A 215 -14.60 -10.34 -10.10
C ARG A 215 -13.59 -9.71 -11.04
N SER A 216 -12.48 -9.24 -10.47
CA SER A 216 -11.42 -8.65 -11.30
C SER A 216 -10.04 -8.85 -10.70
N HIS A 217 -9.05 -8.82 -11.59
CA HIS A 217 -7.63 -8.89 -11.30
C HIS A 217 -6.96 -7.63 -11.84
N SER A 218 -6.32 -6.85 -11.00
CA SER A 218 -5.67 -5.61 -11.39
C SER A 218 -4.18 -5.67 -11.08
N LEU A 219 -3.38 -5.12 -11.98
CA LEU A 219 -1.96 -4.84 -11.76
C LEU A 219 -1.77 -3.32 -11.79
N LEU A 220 -1.37 -2.75 -10.67
CA LEU A 220 -1.40 -1.32 -10.40
C LEU A 220 0.02 -0.82 -10.10
N ALA A 221 0.41 0.28 -10.73
CA ALA A 221 1.47 1.13 -10.22
C ALA A 221 0.89 2.01 -9.11
N SER A 222 1.59 2.13 -8.00
CA SER A 222 1.18 2.94 -6.85
C SER A 222 2.23 3.98 -6.52
N LEU A 223 1.77 5.16 -6.11
CA LEU A 223 2.59 6.24 -5.61
C LEU A 223 1.99 6.71 -4.29
N THR A 224 2.79 6.67 -3.22
CA THR A 224 2.36 7.00 -1.86
C THR A 224 3.20 8.13 -1.30
N TYR A 225 2.56 9.12 -0.68
CA TYR A 225 3.20 10.19 0.07
C TYR A 225 2.99 9.95 1.56
N ASN A 226 4.09 9.82 2.31
CA ASN A 226 4.11 9.63 3.75
C ASN A 226 4.31 10.99 4.44
N PHE A 227 3.48 11.30 5.45
CA PHE A 227 3.59 12.52 6.25
C PHE A 227 4.68 12.41 7.33
N TYR A 228 5.75 11.68 7.01
CA TYR A 228 6.88 11.48 7.89
C TYR A 228 7.68 12.79 8.03
N SER A 229 8.02 13.14 9.27
CA SER A 229 8.96 14.20 9.58
C SER A 229 10.16 13.59 10.29
N PRO A 230 11.37 13.64 9.71
CA PRO A 230 12.54 13.09 10.35
C PRO A 230 12.77 13.78 11.70
N PRO A 231 13.22 13.05 12.74
CA PRO A 231 13.54 13.65 14.01
C PRO A 231 14.63 14.72 13.83
N PRO A 232 14.59 15.83 14.60
CA PRO A 232 15.60 16.85 14.51
C PRO A 232 16.99 16.23 14.81
N PRO A 233 18.04 16.67 14.11
CA PRO A 233 19.38 16.16 14.33
C PRO A 233 19.76 16.33 15.81
N PRO A 234 20.49 15.37 16.40
CA PRO A 234 20.92 15.48 17.78
C PRO A 234 21.71 16.78 17.97
N PRO A 235 21.54 17.47 19.10
CA PRO A 235 22.31 18.70 19.39
C PRO A 235 23.80 18.41 19.24
N PRO A 236 24.59 19.35 18.71
CA PRO A 236 26.03 19.18 18.60
C PRO A 236 26.61 18.83 19.96
N PRO A 237 27.63 17.96 20.04
CA PRO A 237 28.27 17.62 21.28
C PRO A 237 28.77 18.92 21.96
N PRO A 238 28.69 19.02 23.28
CA PRO A 238 29.20 20.18 24.01
C PRO A 238 30.68 20.42 23.63
N PRO A 239 31.10 21.67 23.50
CA PRO A 239 32.49 21.98 23.20
C PRO A 239 33.40 21.29 24.24
N PRO A 240 34.57 20.80 23.84
CA PRO A 240 35.51 20.19 24.78
C PRO A 240 35.81 21.16 25.89
N PRO A 241 35.96 20.69 27.15
CA PRO A 241 36.29 21.54 28.24
C PRO A 241 37.60 22.33 27.94
N PRO A 242 37.69 23.59 28.34
CA PRO A 242 38.88 24.37 28.10
C PRO A 242 40.11 23.63 28.67
N PRO A 243 41.23 23.67 27.97
CA PRO A 243 42.45 23.04 28.47
C PRO A 243 42.76 23.55 29.88
N PRO A 244 43.27 22.68 30.78
CA PRO A 244 43.67 23.08 32.11
C PRO A 244 44.62 24.29 32.06
N PRO A 245 44.53 25.24 32.97
CA PRO A 245 45.48 26.35 33.03
C PRO A 245 46.92 25.84 33.05
N ALA A 246 47.77 26.47 32.26
CA ALA A 246 49.19 26.12 32.26
C ALA A 246 49.77 26.31 33.64
N THR A 247 50.48 25.32 34.15
CA THR A 247 51.16 25.37 35.45
C THR A 247 52.66 25.36 35.26
N GLN A 248 53.41 26.00 36.22
CA GLN A 248 54.88 25.94 36.29
C GLN A 248 55.34 25.40 37.67
N THR A 249 56.47 24.70 37.66
CA THR A 249 57.07 24.17 38.88
C THR A 249 58.14 25.13 39.32
N CYS A 250 58.05 25.65 40.56
CA CYS A 250 59.01 26.53 41.13
C CYS A 250 60.26 25.77 41.66
N PRO A 251 61.40 26.45 41.95
CA PRO A 251 62.57 25.81 42.46
C PRO A 251 62.39 25.12 43.83
N ASP A 252 61.41 25.53 44.62
CA ASP A 252 61.00 24.89 45.88
C ASP A 252 60.15 23.62 45.70
N GLY A 253 59.87 23.24 44.49
CA GLY A 253 59.01 22.07 44.13
C GLY A 253 57.53 22.38 44.16
N SER A 254 57.03 23.55 44.40
CA SER A 254 55.62 23.93 44.31
C SER A 254 55.20 24.10 42.90
N VAL A 255 53.92 23.66 42.56
CA VAL A 255 53.30 23.83 41.24
C VAL A 255 52.30 24.96 41.37
N ILE A 256 52.50 26.00 40.58
CA ILE A 256 51.63 27.19 40.53
C ILE A 256 51.19 27.49 39.15
N LEU A 257 50.22 28.39 38.94
CA LEU A 257 49.81 28.83 37.60
C LEU A 257 51.00 29.48 36.89
N ALA A 258 51.16 29.27 35.62
CA ALA A 258 52.24 29.82 34.81
C ALA A 258 52.28 31.37 34.82
N THR A 259 51.19 32.01 35.23
CA THR A 259 51.02 33.46 35.33
C THR A 259 51.51 34.00 36.69
N ASP A 260 51.72 33.12 37.67
CA ASP A 260 52.06 33.52 39.03
C ASP A 260 53.57 33.49 39.23
N ALA A 261 54.08 34.39 40.10
CA ALA A 261 55.50 34.44 40.43
C ALA A 261 55.83 33.40 41.51
N CYS A 262 56.99 32.72 41.40
CA CYS A 262 57.45 31.77 42.39
C CYS A 262 57.80 32.47 43.77
N PRO A 263 57.50 31.79 44.87
CA PRO A 263 57.91 32.32 46.22
C PRO A 263 59.40 32.53 46.26
N VAL A 264 59.80 33.70 46.84
CA VAL A 264 61.20 33.99 47.09
C VAL A 264 61.69 33.11 48.22
N PRO A 265 62.81 32.38 48.06
CA PRO A 265 63.35 31.58 49.16
C PRO A 265 63.64 32.45 50.38
N PRO A 266 63.39 31.94 51.58
CA PRO A 266 63.71 32.73 52.81
C PRO A 266 65.20 33.06 52.87
N PRO A 267 65.59 34.28 53.42
CA PRO A 267 66.98 34.65 53.51
C PRO A 267 67.74 33.64 54.40
N PRO A 268 68.99 33.35 54.06
CA PRO A 268 69.79 32.40 54.84
C PRO A 268 69.86 32.85 56.29
N PRO A 269 69.91 31.93 57.26
CA PRO A 269 69.99 32.28 58.67
C PRO A 269 71.29 33.05 58.93
N PRO A 270 71.27 34.04 59.85
CA PRO A 270 72.46 34.81 60.20
C PRO A 270 73.56 33.88 60.70
N PRO A 271 74.85 34.16 60.38
CA PRO A 271 75.98 33.37 60.85
C PRO A 271 76.01 33.27 62.37
N PRO A 272 76.43 32.16 62.94
CA PRO A 272 76.50 31.98 64.38
C PRO A 272 77.52 32.98 65.00
N PRO A 273 77.26 33.51 66.21
CA PRO A 273 78.18 34.45 66.89
C PRO A 273 79.55 33.80 67.12
N PRO A 274 80.62 34.56 67.01
CA PRO A 274 81.98 34.05 67.24
C PRO A 274 82.13 33.46 68.65
N ALA A 275 82.85 32.32 68.76
CA ALA A 275 83.10 31.66 70.03
C ALA A 275 83.91 32.54 70.95
N PRO A 276 83.61 32.57 72.27
CA PRO A 276 84.38 33.35 73.21
C PRO A 276 85.81 32.85 73.27
N GLU A 277 86.78 33.78 73.11
CA GLU A 277 88.20 33.49 73.33
C GLU A 277 88.40 33.06 74.74
N ARG A 278 89.04 31.89 74.98
CA ARG A 278 89.51 31.45 76.26
C ARG A 278 90.87 32.15 76.53
N GLY A 279 90.94 33.04 77.52
CA GLY A 279 92.13 33.45 78.16
C GLY A 279 92.56 32.50 79.29
#